data_6eb8dbff0b20c84f0503709d6d773ad5
#
_entry.id   6eb8dbff0b20c84f0503709d6d773ad5
#
_cell.length_a   1.000
_cell.length_b   1.000
_cell.length_c   1.000
_cell.angle_alpha   90.00
_cell.angle_beta   90.00
_cell.angle_gamma   90.00
#
_symmetry.space_group_name_H-M   'P 1'
#
loop_
_entity.id
_entity.type
_entity.pdbx_description
1 polymer ?
#
loop_
_entity_poly.entity_id
_entity_poly.type
_entity_poly.pdbx_seq_one_letter_code
_entity_poly.pdbx_strand_id
1 'polypeptide(L)'
;MYQLLGDKVVDVQELIELFEKNDISIFENVTKATKRDDAVGLRIKAPLSETGIPNRVYDEDSMEEYMEKIEDIYRGKIQAFLDESFGFSLYAYTYDEVTDSIILNFTMMDRATSRRKLPDIAKRLFDV
;
A
#
# COMPACT_ATOMS: atom_id res chain seq x y z
N MET A 1 0.84 15.61 9.34
CA MET A 1 -0.32 14.76 9.73
C MET A 1 0.14 13.66 10.67
N TYR A 2 -0.50 13.54 11.81
CA TYR A 2 -0.16 12.56 12.84
C TYR A 2 -1.33 11.63 13.09
N GLN A 3 -1.05 10.33 13.23
CA GLN A 3 -2.02 9.31 13.58
C GLN A 3 -1.54 8.57 14.82
N LEU A 4 -2.48 8.12 15.65
CA LEU A 4 -2.16 7.39 16.87
C LEU A 4 -2.44 5.89 16.67
N LEU A 5 -1.38 5.10 16.50
CA LEU A 5 -1.47 3.67 16.27
C LEU A 5 -1.06 2.92 17.55
N GLY A 6 -2.07 2.48 18.30
CA GLY A 6 -1.83 1.93 19.63
C GLY A 6 -1.29 3.00 20.57
N ASP A 7 -0.11 2.80 21.11
CA ASP A 7 0.61 3.76 21.95
C ASP A 7 1.65 4.59 21.19
N LYS A 8 1.70 4.45 19.86
CA LYS A 8 2.69 5.11 19.00
C LYS A 8 2.06 6.23 18.19
N VAL A 9 2.68 7.41 18.22
CA VAL A 9 2.32 8.52 17.34
C VAL A 9 3.12 8.36 16.05
N VAL A 10 2.42 8.26 14.92
CA VAL A 10 3.03 8.12 13.60
C VAL A 10 2.86 9.41 12.83
N ASP A 11 3.97 10.01 12.42
CA ASP A 11 3.97 11.09 11.45
C ASP A 11 3.90 10.48 10.04
N VAL A 12 2.78 10.70 9.36
CA VAL A 12 2.55 10.11 8.04
C VAL A 12 3.59 10.59 7.02
N GLN A 13 4.06 11.84 7.13
CA GLN A 13 5.09 12.34 6.23
C GLN A 13 6.42 11.61 6.42
N GLU A 14 6.80 11.35 7.66
CA GLU A 14 8.01 10.55 7.94
C GLU A 14 7.89 9.12 7.44
N LEU A 15 6.69 8.55 7.53
CA LEU A 15 6.43 7.21 6.99
C LEU A 15 6.57 7.19 5.47
N ILE A 16 6.05 8.20 4.78
CA ILE A 16 6.21 8.35 3.33
C ILE A 16 7.69 8.43 2.96
N GLU A 17 8.47 9.23 3.69
CA GLU A 17 9.91 9.35 3.46
C GLU A 17 10.64 8.01 3.67
N LEU A 18 10.21 7.23 4.67
CA LEU A 18 10.76 5.90 4.92
C LEU A 18 10.49 4.96 3.74
N PHE A 19 9.28 4.99 3.18
CA PHE A 19 8.93 4.20 2.01
C PHE A 19 9.79 4.60 0.81
N GLU A 20 9.91 5.89 0.55
CA GLU A 20 10.68 6.40 -0.58
C GLU A 20 12.17 6.07 -0.44
N LYS A 21 12.70 6.10 0.79
CA LYS A 21 14.08 5.70 1.08
C LYS A 21 14.33 4.22 0.80
N ASN A 22 13.28 3.40 0.83
CA ASN A 22 13.34 1.97 0.53
C ASN A 22 12.86 1.65 -0.89
N ASP A 23 12.96 2.61 -1.80
CA ASP A 23 12.62 2.48 -3.23
C ASP A 23 11.15 2.14 -3.49
N ILE A 24 10.26 2.67 -2.65
CA ILE A 24 8.81 2.57 -2.86
C ILE A 24 8.26 3.97 -3.08
N SER A 25 7.75 4.21 -4.29
CA SER A 25 7.16 5.50 -4.65
C SER A 25 5.75 5.64 -4.11
N ILE A 26 5.49 6.71 -3.37
CA ILE A 26 4.15 7.02 -2.89
C ILE A 26 3.44 7.88 -3.92
N PHE A 27 2.30 7.38 -4.41
CA PHE A 27 1.48 8.06 -5.39
C PHE A 27 0.58 9.11 -4.74
N GLU A 28 -0.02 8.76 -3.60
CA GLU A 28 -0.97 9.64 -2.91
C GLU A 28 -1.09 9.24 -1.43
N ASN A 29 -1.24 10.24 -0.56
CA ASN A 29 -1.59 10.01 0.84
C ASN A 29 -3.11 10.06 0.97
N VAL A 30 -3.72 8.91 1.24
CA VAL A 30 -5.19 8.78 1.37
C VAL A 30 -5.61 8.47 2.80
N THR A 31 -4.80 8.82 3.78
CA THR A 31 -5.09 8.58 5.20
C THR A 31 -6.45 9.11 5.62
N LYS A 32 -6.86 10.27 5.11
CA LYS A 32 -8.17 10.86 5.42
C LYS A 32 -9.34 9.98 4.98
N ALA A 33 -9.16 9.19 3.92
CA ALA A 33 -10.18 8.27 3.42
C ALA A 33 -10.46 7.12 4.38
N THR A 34 -9.53 6.81 5.29
CA THR A 34 -9.75 5.80 6.33
C THR A 34 -10.80 6.25 7.35
N LYS A 35 -11.01 7.57 7.49
CA LYS A 35 -11.92 8.20 8.45
C LYS A 35 -11.63 7.81 9.90
N ARG A 36 -10.34 7.56 10.20
CA ARG A 36 -9.87 7.16 11.53
C ARG A 36 -8.60 7.92 11.87
N ASP A 37 -8.35 8.10 13.16
CA ASP A 37 -7.12 8.68 13.69
C ASP A 37 -6.08 7.62 14.09
N ASP A 38 -6.42 6.33 13.95
CA ASP A 38 -5.59 5.19 14.32
C ASP A 38 -5.19 4.33 13.11
N ALA A 39 -5.28 4.87 11.91
CA ALA A 39 -4.94 4.18 10.67
C ALA A 39 -4.19 5.10 9.71
N VAL A 40 -3.36 4.51 8.86
CA VAL A 40 -2.68 5.21 7.76
C VAL A 40 -3.11 4.57 6.45
N GLY A 41 -3.38 5.39 5.44
CA GLY A 41 -3.69 4.93 4.09
C GLY A 41 -2.79 5.62 3.08
N LEU A 42 -2.12 4.83 2.26
CA LEU A 42 -1.23 5.31 1.20
C LEU A 42 -1.53 4.59 -0.10
N ARG A 43 -1.38 5.29 -1.22
CA ARG A 43 -1.34 4.68 -2.54
C ARG A 43 0.09 4.63 -3.02
N ILE A 44 0.52 3.44 -3.41
CA ILE A 44 1.88 3.15 -3.85
C ILE A 44 1.87 2.97 -5.36
N LYS A 45 2.86 3.54 -6.04
CA LYS A 45 3.06 3.36 -7.47
C LYS A 45 4.11 2.27 -7.69
N ALA A 46 3.69 1.16 -8.31
CA ALA A 46 4.54 0.01 -8.56
C ALA A 46 4.69 -0.23 -10.06
N PRO A 47 5.84 0.13 -10.66
CA PRO A 47 6.05 -0.07 -12.10
C PRO A 47 5.94 -1.54 -12.51
N LEU A 48 5.25 -1.82 -13.62
CA LEU A 48 5.13 -3.19 -14.14
C LEU A 48 6.47 -3.81 -14.51
N SER A 49 7.47 -2.99 -14.83
CA SER A 49 8.83 -3.46 -15.09
C SER A 49 9.41 -4.28 -13.93
N GLU A 50 8.96 -4.04 -12.72
CA GLU A 50 9.42 -4.77 -11.52
C GLU A 50 8.93 -6.21 -11.47
N THR A 51 7.95 -6.60 -12.30
CA THR A 51 7.54 -8.01 -12.39
C THR A 51 8.62 -8.86 -13.02
N GLY A 52 9.54 -8.28 -13.79
CA GLY A 52 10.55 -8.99 -14.55
C GLY A 52 9.99 -9.77 -15.73
N ILE A 53 8.74 -9.57 -16.10
CA ILE A 53 8.10 -10.26 -17.24
C ILE A 53 8.37 -9.47 -18.52
N PRO A 54 9.10 -10.06 -19.51
CA PRO A 54 9.29 -9.42 -20.81
C PRO A 54 8.03 -9.56 -21.66
N ASN A 55 7.88 -8.69 -22.68
CA ASN A 55 6.78 -8.77 -23.65
C ASN A 55 5.41 -8.84 -22.97
N ARG A 56 5.16 -7.91 -22.07
CA ARG A 56 3.90 -7.89 -21.31
C ARG A 56 2.68 -7.74 -22.21
N VAL A 57 1.62 -8.50 -21.88
CA VAL A 57 0.32 -8.45 -22.54
C VAL A 57 -0.65 -7.69 -21.64
N TYR A 58 -1.36 -6.71 -22.20
CA TYR A 58 -2.24 -5.83 -21.45
C TYR A 58 -3.71 -6.23 -21.61
N ASP A 59 -4.02 -7.50 -21.37
CA ASP A 59 -5.40 -7.97 -21.28
C ASP A 59 -5.81 -8.18 -19.82
N GLU A 60 -7.07 -8.42 -19.58
CA GLU A 60 -7.64 -8.54 -18.23
C GLU A 60 -6.99 -9.67 -17.43
N ASP A 61 -6.82 -10.84 -18.03
CA ASP A 61 -6.25 -12.01 -17.33
C ASP A 61 -4.79 -11.80 -16.98
N SER A 62 -4.00 -11.28 -17.91
CA SER A 62 -2.59 -10.98 -17.68
C SER A 62 -2.40 -9.89 -16.65
N MET A 63 -3.28 -8.88 -16.66
CA MET A 63 -3.22 -7.79 -15.70
C MET A 63 -3.47 -8.29 -14.27
N GLU A 64 -4.38 -9.23 -14.10
CA GLU A 64 -4.66 -9.85 -12.82
C GLU A 64 -3.42 -10.57 -12.25
N GLU A 65 -2.72 -11.33 -13.11
CA GLU A 65 -1.47 -11.97 -12.72
C GLU A 65 -0.38 -10.97 -12.34
N TYR A 66 -0.26 -9.88 -13.09
CA TYR A 66 0.71 -8.81 -12.78
C TYR A 66 0.39 -8.16 -11.44
N MET A 67 -0.87 -7.91 -11.14
CA MET A 67 -1.31 -7.34 -9.87
C MET A 67 -0.95 -8.25 -8.70
N GLU A 68 -1.20 -9.55 -8.82
CA GLU A 68 -0.84 -10.52 -7.78
C GLU A 68 0.67 -10.57 -7.54
N LYS A 69 1.45 -10.57 -8.62
CA LYS A 69 2.90 -10.60 -8.53
C LYS A 69 3.46 -9.34 -7.88
N ILE A 70 2.94 -8.18 -8.27
CA ILE A 70 3.33 -6.89 -7.69
C ILE A 70 2.96 -6.84 -6.20
N GLU A 71 1.77 -7.30 -5.83
CA GLU A 71 1.37 -7.37 -4.42
C GLU A 71 2.36 -8.17 -3.60
N ASP A 72 2.76 -9.34 -4.07
CA ASP A 72 3.69 -10.22 -3.36
C ASP A 72 5.07 -9.59 -3.22
N ILE A 73 5.60 -9.00 -4.30
CA ILE A 73 6.90 -8.33 -4.29
C ILE A 73 6.89 -7.17 -3.28
N TYR A 74 5.87 -6.33 -3.33
CA TYR A 74 5.80 -5.15 -2.46
C TYR A 74 5.49 -5.49 -1.02
N ARG A 75 4.70 -6.55 -0.78
CA ARG A 75 4.48 -7.04 0.58
C ARG A 75 5.80 -7.44 1.23
N GLY A 76 6.65 -8.17 0.49
CA GLY A 76 7.98 -8.54 0.97
C GLY A 76 8.88 -7.34 1.22
N LYS A 77 8.86 -6.36 0.32
CA LYS A 77 9.64 -5.11 0.48
C LYS A 77 9.23 -4.35 1.73
N ILE A 78 7.94 -4.22 1.98
CA ILE A 78 7.42 -3.49 3.14
C ILE A 78 7.73 -4.24 4.43
N GLN A 79 7.54 -5.55 4.47
CA GLN A 79 7.83 -6.37 5.65
C GLN A 79 9.29 -6.27 6.07
N ALA A 80 10.20 -6.02 5.13
CA ALA A 80 11.63 -5.95 5.41
C ALA A 80 12.02 -4.73 6.25
N PHE A 81 11.24 -3.65 6.26
CA PHE A 81 11.61 -2.44 7.01
C PHE A 81 10.54 -1.94 7.97
N LEU A 82 9.28 -2.38 7.83
CA LEU A 82 8.19 -1.89 8.67
C LEU A 82 8.29 -2.49 10.08
N ASP A 83 8.05 -1.65 11.10
CA ASP A 83 8.03 -2.07 12.49
C ASP A 83 6.98 -3.16 12.72
N GLU A 84 7.37 -4.23 13.43
CA GLU A 84 6.52 -5.39 13.70
C GLU A 84 5.28 -5.06 14.55
N SER A 85 5.26 -3.93 15.24
CA SER A 85 4.11 -3.50 16.03
C SER A 85 2.92 -3.07 15.16
N PHE A 86 3.14 -2.92 13.86
CA PHE A 86 2.09 -2.55 12.91
C PHE A 86 1.64 -3.73 12.07
N GLY A 87 0.33 -3.82 11.84
CA GLY A 87 -0.25 -4.70 10.84
C GLY A 87 -0.61 -3.89 9.61
N PHE A 88 -0.49 -4.48 8.43
CA PHE A 88 -0.85 -3.78 7.19
C PHE A 88 -1.54 -4.70 6.20
N SER A 89 -2.29 -4.11 5.29
CA SER A 89 -2.82 -4.77 4.11
C SER A 89 -2.31 -4.07 2.86
N LEU A 90 -2.22 -4.80 1.77
CA LEU A 90 -1.73 -4.30 0.50
C LEU A 90 -2.51 -4.96 -0.62
N TYR A 91 -3.28 -4.16 -1.39
CA TYR A 91 -4.10 -4.66 -2.48
C TYR A 91 -3.95 -3.79 -3.71
N ALA A 92 -3.90 -4.41 -4.89
CA ALA A 92 -3.91 -3.68 -6.15
C ALA A 92 -5.25 -2.94 -6.30
N TYR A 93 -5.16 -1.66 -6.64
CA TYR A 93 -6.31 -0.78 -6.81
C TYR A 93 -6.64 -0.58 -8.28
N THR A 94 -5.67 -0.19 -9.09
CA THR A 94 -5.86 0.07 -10.51
C THR A 94 -4.54 0.03 -11.27
N TYR A 95 -4.64 -0.01 -12.58
CA TYR A 95 -3.50 0.15 -13.48
C TYR A 95 -3.48 1.57 -14.02
N ASP A 96 -2.33 2.23 -13.93
CA ASP A 96 -2.11 3.56 -14.48
C ASP A 96 -1.34 3.45 -15.80
N GLU A 97 -2.03 3.73 -16.91
CA GLU A 97 -1.46 3.64 -18.25
C GLU A 97 -0.33 4.64 -18.48
N VAL A 98 -0.43 5.83 -17.89
CA VAL A 98 0.52 6.92 -18.12
C VAL A 98 1.91 6.54 -17.63
N THR A 99 2.00 5.90 -16.47
CA THR A 99 3.27 5.51 -15.87
C THR A 99 3.57 4.02 -16.02
N ASP A 100 2.69 3.24 -16.66
CA ASP A 100 2.80 1.78 -16.77
C ASP A 100 3.04 1.14 -15.41
N SER A 101 2.17 1.47 -14.47
CA SER A 101 2.32 1.07 -13.06
C SER A 101 1.01 0.56 -12.50
N ILE A 102 1.14 -0.36 -11.55
CA ILE A 102 0.01 -0.75 -10.70
C ILE A 102 -0.02 0.20 -9.51
N ILE A 103 -1.19 0.72 -9.19
CA ILE A 103 -1.40 1.50 -7.97
C ILE A 103 -1.90 0.55 -6.90
N LEU A 104 -1.18 0.51 -5.78
CA LEU A 104 -1.51 -0.35 -4.64
C LEU A 104 -2.09 0.48 -3.51
N ASN A 105 -3.16 0.00 -2.89
CA ASN A 105 -3.69 0.57 -1.66
C ASN A 105 -3.02 -0.10 -0.46
N PHE A 106 -2.31 0.70 0.32
CA PHE A 106 -1.67 0.29 1.57
C PHE A 106 -2.45 0.85 2.74
N THR A 107 -2.77 0.01 3.71
CA THR A 107 -3.45 0.41 4.94
C THR A 107 -2.69 -0.18 6.13
N MET A 108 -2.44 0.64 7.16
CA MET A 108 -1.66 0.24 8.33
C MET A 108 -2.39 0.65 9.61
N MET A 109 -2.33 -0.23 10.60
CA MET A 109 -2.86 0.00 11.94
C MET A 109 -1.93 -0.63 12.96
N ASP A 110 -2.17 -0.37 14.25
CA ASP A 110 -1.56 -1.15 15.32
C ASP A 110 -1.91 -2.63 15.14
N ARG A 111 -0.94 -3.52 15.35
CA ARG A 111 -1.12 -4.95 15.09
C ARG A 111 -2.28 -5.56 15.88
N ALA A 112 -2.46 -5.15 17.13
CA ALA A 112 -3.54 -5.69 17.98
C ALA A 112 -4.93 -5.32 17.44
N THR A 113 -5.09 -4.14 16.85
CA THR A 113 -6.34 -3.66 16.27
C THR A 113 -6.56 -4.19 14.85
N SER A 114 -5.47 -4.41 14.09
CA SER A 114 -5.51 -4.71 12.67
C SER A 114 -6.29 -5.98 12.33
N ARG A 115 -6.23 -6.99 13.17
CA ARG A 115 -6.90 -8.28 12.92
C ARG A 115 -8.40 -8.14 12.69
N ARG A 116 -9.05 -7.20 13.38
CA ARG A 116 -10.50 -7.02 13.32
C ARG A 116 -10.93 -5.87 12.40
N LYS A 117 -10.12 -4.82 12.34
CA LYS A 117 -10.52 -3.56 11.71
C LYS A 117 -9.90 -3.36 10.32
N LEU A 118 -8.74 -3.93 10.07
CA LEU A 118 -8.01 -3.65 8.84
C LEU A 118 -8.76 -4.00 7.55
N PRO A 119 -9.48 -5.14 7.45
CA PRO A 119 -10.23 -5.44 6.24
C PRO A 119 -11.28 -4.39 5.89
N ASP A 120 -12.00 -3.86 6.88
CA ASP A 120 -13.01 -2.83 6.67
C ASP A 120 -12.37 -1.50 6.25
N ILE A 121 -11.27 -1.13 6.88
CA ILE A 121 -10.54 0.09 6.54
C ILE A 121 -9.97 0.01 5.13
N ALA A 122 -9.41 -1.14 4.78
CA ALA A 122 -8.85 -1.36 3.44
C ALA A 122 -9.90 -1.15 2.36
N LYS A 123 -11.13 -1.61 2.57
CA LYS A 123 -12.24 -1.42 1.62
C LYS A 123 -12.57 0.05 1.38
N ARG A 124 -12.42 0.90 2.38
CA ARG A 124 -12.71 2.33 2.24
C ARG A 124 -11.84 3.01 1.20
N LEU A 125 -10.61 2.52 1.01
CA LEU A 125 -9.69 3.08 0.02
C LEU A 125 -10.08 2.75 -1.42
N PHE A 126 -10.89 1.72 -1.63
CA PHE A 126 -11.39 1.37 -2.97
C PHE A 126 -12.57 2.25 -3.40
N ASP A 127 -13.21 2.94 -2.46
CA ASP A 127 -14.39 3.77 -2.71
C ASP A 127 -14.05 5.25 -2.96
N VAL A 128 -12.78 5.61 -3.01
CA VAL A 128 -12.34 7.01 -3.16
C VAL A 128 -11.50 7.24 -4.41
#